data_7be65d7b9dc369e4b4d2807fb20d9ea8
#
_entry.id   7be65d7b9dc369e4b4d2807fb20d9ea8
#
_cell.length_a   1.000
_cell.length_b   1.000
_cell.length_c   1.000
_cell.angle_alpha   90.00
_cell.angle_beta   90.00
_cell.angle_gamma   90.00
#
_symmetry.space_group_name_H-M   'P 1'
#
loop_
_entity.id
_entity.type
_entity.pdbx_description
1 polymer ?
#
loop_
_entity_poly.entity_id
_entity_poly.type
_entity_poly.pdbx_seq_one_letter_code
_entity_poly.pdbx_strand_id
1 'polypeptide(L)'
;MGFRAFLVEKTGVGFERSIVERSESDLPEGELLISVKFSSMNYKDGLSATGNPGVTRNYPHTPGIDASGIVLESSHPDFDNGDEVIVIGFDLGMGTPGGFAERIRIPANWAVKCPPGLTLSLIHI
;
A
#
# COMPACT_ATOMS: atom_id res chain seq x y z
N MET A 1 8.04 -11.77 -9.01
CA MET A 1 8.54 -12.10 -7.68
C MET A 1 7.44 -11.96 -6.62
N GLY A 2 7.39 -12.89 -5.68
CA GLY A 2 6.34 -12.92 -4.68
C GLY A 2 6.61 -11.99 -3.50
N PHE A 3 5.55 -11.58 -2.81
CA PHE A 3 5.63 -10.81 -1.58
C PHE A 3 4.45 -11.18 -0.69
N ARG A 4 4.57 -10.90 0.61
CA ARG A 4 3.49 -11.16 1.56
C ARG A 4 2.61 -9.95 1.71
N ALA A 5 1.31 -10.20 1.86
CA ALA A 5 0.32 -9.16 2.02
C ALA A 5 -0.79 -9.61 2.97
N PHE A 6 -1.35 -8.66 3.71
CA PHE A 6 -2.58 -8.87 4.47
C PHE A 6 -3.74 -8.76 3.48
N LEU A 7 -4.50 -9.84 3.34
CA LEU A 7 -5.59 -9.89 2.36
C LEU A 7 -6.93 -10.07 3.04
N VAL A 8 -7.90 -9.27 2.63
CA VAL A 8 -9.30 -9.38 3.06
C VAL A 8 -10.10 -9.92 1.89
N GLU A 9 -10.79 -11.03 2.11
CA GLU A 9 -11.61 -11.67 1.09
C GLU A 9 -13.07 -11.65 1.52
N LYS A 10 -13.96 -11.37 0.56
CA LYS A 10 -15.39 -11.41 0.80
C LYS A 10 -15.88 -12.85 0.63
N THR A 11 -16.53 -13.38 1.67
CA THR A 11 -17.09 -14.73 1.65
C THR A 11 -18.62 -14.67 1.69
N GLY A 12 -19.27 -15.83 1.58
CA GLY A 12 -20.74 -15.90 1.66
C GLY A 12 -21.32 -15.51 3.02
N VAL A 13 -20.51 -15.51 4.07
CA VAL A 13 -20.93 -15.23 5.44
C VAL A 13 -20.25 -13.98 6.03
N GLY A 14 -19.41 -13.28 5.27
CA GLY A 14 -18.72 -12.09 5.75
C GLY A 14 -17.38 -11.88 5.07
N PHE A 15 -16.38 -11.53 5.88
CA PHE A 15 -15.05 -11.21 5.38
C PHE A 15 -13.99 -12.02 6.13
N GLU A 16 -13.06 -12.59 5.40
CA GLU A 16 -11.92 -13.31 5.97
C GLU A 16 -10.65 -12.52 5.76
N ARG A 17 -9.77 -12.54 6.76
CA ARG A 17 -8.49 -11.81 6.77
C ARG A 17 -7.37 -12.79 7.01
N SER A 18 -6.33 -12.71 6.19
CA SER A 18 -5.18 -13.62 6.30
C SER A 18 -3.93 -12.98 5.71
N ILE A 19 -2.77 -13.54 6.04
CA ILE A 19 -1.52 -13.20 5.39
C ILE A 19 -1.30 -14.20 4.25
N VAL A 20 -1.12 -13.68 3.05
CA VAL A 20 -0.97 -14.53 1.85
C VAL A 20 0.23 -14.07 1.04
N GLU A 21 0.72 -14.95 0.16
CA GLU A 21 1.69 -14.57 -0.85
C GLU A 21 0.97 -14.07 -2.09
N ARG A 22 1.50 -12.99 -2.65
CA ARG A 22 1.00 -12.41 -3.88
C ARG A 22 2.15 -12.17 -4.85
N SER A 23 1.82 -11.98 -6.10
CA SER A 23 2.78 -11.67 -7.16
C SER A 23 2.70 -10.17 -7.48
N GLU A 24 3.79 -9.61 -7.99
CA GLU A 24 3.78 -8.22 -8.46
C GLU A 24 2.77 -7.99 -9.58
N SER A 25 2.43 -9.03 -10.32
CA SER A 25 1.38 -8.96 -11.35
C SER A 25 -0.02 -8.77 -10.77
N ASP A 26 -0.22 -9.03 -9.48
CA ASP A 26 -1.50 -8.79 -8.79
C ASP A 26 -1.68 -7.32 -8.41
N LEU A 27 -0.63 -6.52 -8.51
CA LEU A 27 -0.68 -5.10 -8.19
C LEU A 27 -1.24 -4.29 -9.37
N PRO A 28 -1.89 -3.13 -9.08
CA PRO A 28 -2.42 -2.29 -10.15
C PRO A 28 -1.29 -1.66 -10.97
N GLU A 29 -1.65 -1.04 -12.07
CA GLU A 29 -0.71 -0.27 -12.86
C GLU A 29 -0.28 0.98 -12.10
N GLY A 30 0.96 1.40 -12.31
CA GLY A 30 1.52 2.59 -11.71
C GLY A 30 2.99 2.73 -12.06
N GLU A 31 3.51 3.93 -11.89
CA GLU A 31 4.87 4.26 -12.29
C GLU A 31 5.92 3.82 -11.27
N LEU A 32 5.52 3.64 -10.01
CA LEU A 32 6.44 3.29 -8.94
C LEU A 32 6.06 1.95 -8.30
N LEU A 33 7.04 1.05 -8.23
CA LEU A 33 6.95 -0.15 -7.40
C LEU A 33 7.79 0.12 -6.15
N ILE A 34 7.19 -0.01 -4.98
CA ILE A 34 7.80 0.38 -3.70
C ILE A 34 7.89 -0.83 -2.77
N SER A 35 9.07 -1.01 -2.16
CA SER A 35 9.25 -1.93 -1.03
C SER A 35 8.81 -1.21 0.23
N VAL A 36 7.69 -1.63 0.81
CA VAL A 36 7.13 -1.00 2.00
C VAL A 36 7.97 -1.36 3.22
N LYS A 37 8.43 -0.36 3.95
CA LYS A 37 9.20 -0.55 5.16
C LYS A 37 8.36 -0.28 6.41
N PHE A 38 7.45 0.69 6.34
CA PHE A 38 6.57 1.05 7.44
C PHE A 38 5.19 1.42 6.92
N SER A 39 4.18 1.05 7.70
CA SER A 39 2.80 1.47 7.51
C SER A 39 2.19 1.60 8.90
N SER A 40 1.14 2.39 9.05
CA SER A 40 0.47 2.54 10.34
C SER A 40 -0.97 2.08 10.26
N MET A 41 -1.55 1.75 11.43
CA MET A 41 -2.95 1.36 11.52
C MET A 41 -3.81 2.59 11.77
N ASN A 42 -4.84 2.76 10.95
CA ASN A 42 -5.76 3.89 11.02
C ASN A 42 -7.20 3.37 11.06
N TYR A 43 -8.13 4.21 11.47
CA TYR A 43 -9.53 3.83 11.57
C TYR A 43 -10.09 3.32 10.23
N LYS A 44 -9.72 3.96 9.12
CA LYS A 44 -10.16 3.54 7.79
C LYS A 44 -9.68 2.14 7.41
N ASP A 45 -8.51 1.73 7.89
CA ASP A 45 -8.00 0.39 7.64
C ASP A 45 -8.89 -0.66 8.28
N GLY A 46 -9.38 -0.38 9.49
CA GLY A 46 -10.34 -1.23 10.16
C GLY A 46 -11.67 -1.32 9.43
N LEU A 47 -12.15 -0.20 8.92
CA LEU A 47 -13.38 -0.18 8.11
C LEU A 47 -13.21 -0.97 6.82
N SER A 48 -12.08 -0.82 6.14
CA SER A 48 -11.78 -1.59 4.93
C SER A 48 -11.71 -3.08 5.24
N ALA A 49 -11.05 -3.47 6.33
CA ALA A 49 -10.86 -4.87 6.71
C ALA A 49 -12.15 -5.55 7.17
N THR A 50 -13.17 -4.80 7.55
CA THR A 50 -14.45 -5.33 8.02
C THR A 50 -15.57 -5.18 6.99
N GLY A 51 -15.28 -4.69 5.79
CA GLY A 51 -16.23 -4.68 4.68
C GLY A 51 -17.08 -3.44 4.56
N ASN A 52 -16.62 -2.29 5.09
CA ASN A 52 -17.38 -1.05 4.97
C ASN A 52 -17.37 -0.53 3.52
N PRO A 53 -18.50 -0.49 2.81
CA PRO A 53 -18.53 -0.08 1.41
C PRO A 53 -18.24 1.41 1.19
N GLY A 54 -18.26 2.22 2.24
CA GLY A 54 -17.85 3.61 2.16
C GLY A 54 -16.34 3.79 2.02
N VAL A 55 -15.56 2.75 2.36
CA VAL A 55 -14.10 2.78 2.28
C VAL A 55 -13.61 1.89 1.15
N THR A 56 -14.05 0.63 1.12
CA THR A 56 -13.60 -0.33 0.10
C THR A 56 -14.81 -1.11 -0.42
N ARG A 57 -14.91 -1.22 -1.74
CA ARG A 57 -16.02 -1.90 -2.40
C ARG A 57 -15.61 -3.18 -3.12
N ASN A 58 -14.36 -3.28 -3.52
CA ASN A 58 -13.86 -4.40 -4.29
C ASN A 58 -12.97 -5.28 -3.45
N TYR A 59 -13.28 -6.56 -3.40
CA TYR A 59 -12.49 -7.55 -2.68
C TYR A 59 -12.12 -8.69 -3.64
N PRO A 60 -11.00 -9.40 -3.47
CA PRO A 60 -10.07 -9.29 -2.35
C PRO A 60 -9.30 -7.98 -2.32
N HIS A 61 -8.89 -7.55 -1.12
CA HIS A 61 -8.29 -6.22 -0.92
C HIS A 61 -7.22 -6.26 0.16
N THR A 62 -6.21 -5.43 0.02
CA THR A 62 -5.19 -5.20 1.04
C THR A 62 -5.37 -3.78 1.58
N PRO A 63 -5.73 -3.63 2.87
CA PRO A 63 -5.83 -2.30 3.50
C PRO A 63 -4.48 -1.63 3.70
N GLY A 64 -4.50 -0.43 4.27
CA GLY A 64 -3.31 0.34 4.58
C GLY A 64 -3.29 1.65 3.81
N ILE A 65 -3.77 2.74 4.43
CA ILE A 65 -3.92 4.03 3.73
C ILE A 65 -2.64 4.85 3.67
N ASP A 66 -1.57 4.37 4.30
CA ASP A 66 -0.27 5.02 4.23
C ASP A 66 0.85 3.99 4.13
N ALA A 67 1.98 4.46 3.64
CA ALA A 67 3.18 3.63 3.57
C ALA A 67 4.40 4.52 3.45
N SER A 68 5.53 4.04 3.93
CA SER A 68 6.82 4.59 3.57
C SER A 68 7.75 3.46 3.18
N GLY A 69 8.62 3.72 2.25
CA GLY A 69 9.48 2.66 1.73
C GLY A 69 10.48 3.16 0.72
N ILE A 70 10.99 2.21 -0.04
CA ILE A 70 12.08 2.43 -0.99
C ILE A 70 11.60 2.05 -2.38
N VAL A 71 11.82 2.92 -3.36
CA VAL A 71 11.46 2.66 -4.75
C VAL A 71 12.32 1.51 -5.28
N LEU A 72 11.67 0.46 -5.76
CA LEU A 72 12.32 -0.68 -6.39
C LEU A 72 12.42 -0.50 -7.91
N GLU A 73 11.36 0.02 -8.52
CA GLU A 73 11.32 0.28 -9.95
C GLU A 73 10.56 1.58 -10.19
N SER A 74 11.01 2.39 -11.14
CA SER A 74 10.37 3.64 -11.51
C SER A 74 10.39 3.83 -13.01
N SER A 75 9.24 4.18 -13.58
CA SER A 75 9.14 4.67 -14.96
C SER A 75 8.97 6.18 -15.03
N HIS A 76 9.00 6.87 -13.88
CA HIS A 76 8.86 8.31 -13.79
C HIS A 76 10.22 8.98 -13.62
N PRO A 77 10.53 10.07 -14.38
CA PRO A 77 11.86 10.69 -14.36
C PRO A 77 12.25 11.35 -13.02
N ASP A 78 11.27 11.69 -12.18
CA ASP A 78 11.54 12.35 -10.90
C ASP A 78 11.90 11.37 -9.78
N PHE A 79 11.77 10.07 -10.00
CA PHE A 79 12.04 9.04 -9.00
C PHE A 79 13.00 8.00 -9.55
N ASP A 80 13.99 7.65 -8.74
CA ASP A 80 14.98 6.63 -9.06
C ASP A 80 14.88 5.44 -8.12
N ASN A 81 15.38 4.30 -8.56
CA ASN A 81 15.50 3.13 -7.71
C ASN A 81 16.35 3.48 -6.49
N GLY A 82 15.88 3.10 -5.31
CA GLY A 82 16.54 3.40 -4.04
C GLY A 82 16.06 4.66 -3.36
N ASP A 83 15.22 5.47 -3.99
CA ASP A 83 14.68 6.67 -3.35
C ASP A 83 13.76 6.29 -2.19
N GLU A 84 13.88 7.01 -1.08
CA GLU A 84 12.97 6.87 0.06
C GLU A 84 11.76 7.76 -0.14
N VAL A 85 10.57 7.18 -0.02
CA VAL A 85 9.32 7.89 -0.32
C VAL A 85 8.26 7.62 0.74
N ILE A 86 7.30 8.55 0.79
CA ILE A 86 6.12 8.50 1.64
C ILE A 86 4.89 8.53 0.74
N VAL A 87 3.91 7.68 1.03
CA VAL A 87 2.61 7.68 0.34
C VAL A 87 1.52 7.83 1.39
N ILE A 88 0.77 8.90 1.34
CA ILE A 88 -0.38 9.13 2.22
C ILE A 88 -1.48 9.83 1.43
N GLY A 89 -2.72 9.54 1.79
CA GLY A 89 -3.88 10.08 1.09
C GLY A 89 -4.18 9.33 -0.19
N PHE A 90 -4.85 9.99 -1.10
CA PHE A 90 -5.30 9.41 -2.35
C PHE A 90 -6.15 8.15 -2.10
N ASP A 91 -6.05 7.14 -2.97
CA ASP A 91 -6.87 5.95 -2.89
C ASP A 91 -6.13 4.72 -2.35
N LEU A 92 -4.91 4.92 -1.85
CA LEU A 92 -4.12 3.82 -1.29
C LEU A 92 -4.87 3.15 -0.13
N GLY A 93 -5.02 1.84 -0.19
CA GLY A 93 -5.67 1.07 0.86
C GLY A 93 -7.17 1.19 0.93
N MET A 94 -7.79 1.93 0.03
CA MET A 94 -9.24 2.08 -0.07
C MET A 94 -9.76 1.37 -1.31
N GLY A 95 -9.66 1.98 -2.49
CA GLY A 95 -10.02 1.37 -3.75
C GLY A 95 -8.88 0.65 -4.45
N THR A 96 -7.64 0.84 -3.98
CA THR A 96 -6.45 0.17 -4.50
C THR A 96 -5.72 -0.56 -3.38
N PRO A 97 -4.92 -1.59 -3.70
CA PRO A 97 -4.14 -2.30 -2.68
C PRO A 97 -3.23 -1.38 -1.89
N GLY A 98 -3.25 -1.52 -0.58
CA GLY A 98 -2.61 -0.60 0.34
C GLY A 98 -1.33 -1.10 0.99
N GLY A 99 -0.91 -0.39 2.05
CA GLY A 99 0.39 -0.53 2.69
C GLY A 99 0.59 -1.74 3.59
N PHE A 100 -0.47 -2.54 3.85
CA PHE A 100 -0.34 -3.76 4.65
C PHE A 100 0.19 -4.91 3.78
N ALA A 101 1.28 -4.63 3.08
CA ALA A 101 1.95 -5.57 2.18
C ALA A 101 3.41 -5.19 2.07
N GLU A 102 4.24 -6.13 1.67
CA GLU A 102 5.66 -5.85 1.48
C GLU A 102 5.94 -4.97 0.26
N ARG A 103 5.00 -4.92 -0.69
CA ARG A 103 5.13 -4.13 -1.92
C ARG A 103 3.84 -3.47 -2.31
N ILE A 104 3.95 -2.25 -2.86
CA ILE A 104 2.84 -1.52 -3.46
C ILE A 104 3.27 -0.97 -4.81
N ARG A 105 2.29 -0.76 -5.70
CA ARG A 105 2.53 -0.05 -6.96
C ARG A 105 1.52 1.07 -7.07
N ILE A 106 2.03 2.29 -7.32
CA ILE A 106 1.23 3.51 -7.28
C ILE A 106 1.62 4.45 -8.41
N PRO A 107 0.72 5.40 -8.78
CA PRO A 107 1.11 6.54 -9.63
C PRO A 107 2.16 7.39 -8.91
N ALA A 108 3.11 7.94 -9.65
CA ALA A 108 4.21 8.72 -9.07
C ALA A 108 3.73 9.96 -8.31
N ASN A 109 2.61 10.56 -8.72
CA ASN A 109 2.09 11.75 -8.06
C ASN A 109 1.49 11.48 -6.66
N TRP A 110 1.38 10.22 -6.26
CA TRP A 110 0.97 9.85 -4.90
C TRP A 110 2.16 9.84 -3.94
N ALA A 111 3.38 9.84 -4.43
CA ALA A 111 4.58 9.71 -3.60
C ALA A 111 5.26 11.05 -3.37
N VAL A 112 5.82 11.20 -2.16
CA VAL A 112 6.65 12.35 -1.79
C VAL A 112 7.99 11.80 -1.34
N LYS A 113 9.09 12.37 -1.82
CA LYS A 113 10.41 11.96 -1.37
C LYS A 113 10.60 12.31 0.11
N CYS A 114 11.19 11.38 0.86
CA CYS A 114 11.48 11.58 2.26
C CYS A 114 12.52 12.70 2.41
N PRO A 115 12.28 13.72 3.25
CA PRO A 115 13.25 14.80 3.45
C PRO A 115 14.57 14.27 4.03
N PRO A 116 15.71 14.84 3.65
CA PRO A 116 16.99 14.46 4.22
C PRO A 116 17.01 14.60 5.74
N GLY A 117 17.58 13.64 6.42
CA GLY A 117 17.69 13.65 7.88
C GLY A 117 16.53 13.04 8.62
N LEU A 118 15.45 12.67 7.93
CA LEU A 118 14.34 11.94 8.55
C LEU A 118 14.44 10.46 8.21
N THR A 119 14.10 9.60 9.16
CA THR A 119 13.96 8.18 8.90
C THR A 119 12.53 7.87 8.50
N LEU A 120 12.33 6.80 7.73
CA LEU A 120 11.01 6.41 7.26
C LEU A 120 10.03 6.15 8.41
N SER A 121 10.52 5.66 9.55
CA SER A 121 9.67 5.34 10.70
C SER A 121 9.09 6.60 11.38
N LEU A 122 9.74 7.75 11.27
CA LEU A 122 9.32 8.98 11.94
C LEU A 122 8.11 9.64 11.28
N ILE A 123 7.86 9.36 10.02
CA ILE A 123 6.79 10.00 9.27
C ILE A 123 5.41 9.41 9.55
N HIS A 124 5.35 8.36 10.35
CA HIS A 124 4.09 7.74 10.77
C HIS A 124 3.70 8.07 12.23
N ILE A 125 4.36 9.03 12.80
CA ILE A 125 4.06 9.45 14.17
C ILE A 125 2.92 10.45 14.19
#